data_89279f91be466ed9c18758150c5ed8c0
#
_entry.id   89279f91be466ed9c18758150c5ed8c0
#
_cell.length_a   1.000
_cell.length_b   1.000
_cell.length_c   1.000
_cell.angle_alpha   90.00
_cell.angle_beta   90.00
_cell.angle_gamma   90.00
#
_symmetry.space_group_name_H-M   'P 1'
#
loop_
_entity.id
_entity.type
_entity.pdbx_description
1 polymer ?
#
loop_
_entity_poly.entity_id
_entity_poly.type
_entity_poly.pdbx_seq_one_letter_code
_entity_poly.pdbx_strand_id
1 'polypeptide(L)'
;EENDIETLKGLPEFERVGGYYMLGEELSEQGYHASYVYCDAQMMEIAKAQMNLLEGRVPEKANEVVVSEYFLSTYGNNAKIGDTVTLDTESFHGDYVVTGIMDSVNEKEANTCAIILSNAALTEWKGFDPAGYRAYAHFKNSDQLGEELMTSYCREIAEEYQLPMPKMNS
;
A
#
# COMPACT_ATOMS: atom_id res chain seq x y z
N GLU A 1 -6.87 -10.74 6.97
CA GLU A 1 -6.20 -10.09 8.13
C GLU A 1 -4.68 -10.09 7.93
N GLU A 2 -3.92 -9.32 8.73
CA GLU A 2 -2.45 -9.27 8.62
C GLU A 2 -1.81 -10.65 8.77
N ASN A 3 -2.35 -11.48 9.66
CA ASN A 3 -1.90 -12.87 9.83
C ASN A 3 -2.10 -13.73 8.58
N ASP A 4 -3.11 -13.45 7.77
CA ASP A 4 -3.37 -14.17 6.52
C ASP A 4 -2.31 -13.85 5.47
N ILE A 5 -1.85 -12.59 5.44
CA ILE A 5 -0.76 -12.14 4.55
C ILE A 5 0.54 -12.85 4.91
N GLU A 6 0.89 -12.93 6.20
CA GLU A 6 2.09 -13.65 6.67
C GLU A 6 2.00 -15.16 6.39
N THR A 7 0.81 -15.76 6.51
CA THR A 7 0.57 -17.14 6.10
C THR A 7 0.87 -17.35 4.62
N LEU A 8 0.32 -16.49 3.76
CA LEU A 8 0.54 -16.56 2.31
C LEU A 8 2.01 -16.37 1.93
N LYS A 9 2.74 -15.48 2.61
CA LYS A 9 4.19 -15.28 2.40
C LYS A 9 5.01 -16.53 2.67
N GLY A 10 4.54 -17.41 3.55
CA GLY A 10 5.20 -18.67 3.88
C GLY A 10 4.94 -19.81 2.90
N LEU A 11 4.02 -19.65 1.94
CA LEU A 11 3.66 -20.71 1.00
C LEU A 11 4.65 -20.81 -0.17
N PRO A 12 5.12 -22.04 -0.49
CA PRO A 12 6.14 -22.25 -1.52
C PRO A 12 5.64 -21.98 -2.94
N GLU A 13 4.34 -21.93 -3.17
CA GLU A 13 3.71 -21.69 -4.47
C GLU A 13 3.89 -20.24 -4.94
N PHE A 14 4.08 -19.31 -4.01
CA PHE A 14 4.20 -17.89 -4.32
C PHE A 14 5.66 -17.43 -4.38
N GLU A 15 5.95 -16.60 -5.36
CA GLU A 15 7.23 -15.90 -5.49
C GLU A 15 7.24 -14.64 -4.61
N ARG A 16 6.13 -13.91 -4.63
CA ARG A 16 5.94 -12.65 -3.90
C ARG A 16 4.53 -12.57 -3.35
N VAL A 17 4.42 -12.10 -2.14
CA VAL A 17 3.13 -11.75 -1.52
C VAL A 17 3.28 -10.39 -0.87
N GLY A 18 2.45 -9.43 -1.29
CA GLY A 18 2.39 -8.08 -0.72
C GLY A 18 1.05 -7.81 -0.10
N GLY A 19 1.05 -7.04 0.99
CA GLY A 19 -0.15 -6.59 1.67
C GLY A 19 -0.45 -5.12 1.43
N TYR A 20 -1.73 -4.78 1.25
CA TYR A 20 -2.17 -3.40 1.18
C TYR A 20 -3.57 -3.19 1.80
N TYR A 21 -3.85 -1.94 2.13
CA TYR A 21 -5.15 -1.48 2.60
C TYR A 21 -5.40 -0.09 2.05
N MET A 22 -6.54 0.13 1.40
CA MET A 22 -6.96 1.45 0.91
C MET A 22 -7.95 2.06 1.89
N LEU A 23 -7.62 3.24 2.41
CA LEU A 23 -8.48 3.95 3.33
C LEU A 23 -9.50 4.84 2.61
N GLY A 24 -9.22 5.23 1.37
CA GLY A 24 -10.03 6.14 0.58
C GLY A 24 -9.36 7.48 0.33
N GLU A 25 -10.12 8.43 -0.18
CA GLU A 25 -9.65 9.77 -0.50
C GLU A 25 -10.32 10.80 0.41
N GLU A 26 -9.54 11.79 0.84
CA GLU A 26 -10.00 12.93 1.63
C GLU A 26 -9.47 14.24 1.05
N LEU A 27 -10.29 15.29 1.09
CA LEU A 27 -9.86 16.62 0.69
C LEU A 27 -9.03 17.25 1.80
N SER A 28 -7.81 17.70 1.47
CA SER A 28 -6.97 18.44 2.39
C SER A 28 -7.39 19.91 2.49
N GLU A 29 -6.99 20.58 3.56
CA GLU A 29 -7.18 22.05 3.70
C GLU A 29 -6.38 22.83 2.65
N GLN A 30 -5.28 22.25 2.14
CA GLN A 30 -4.48 22.83 1.06
C GLN A 30 -5.07 22.60 -0.34
N GLY A 31 -6.14 21.81 -0.46
CA GLY A 31 -6.91 21.65 -1.71
C GLY A 31 -6.45 20.48 -2.60
N TYR A 32 -5.60 19.58 -2.16
CA TYR A 32 -5.34 18.30 -2.86
C TYR A 32 -6.23 17.19 -2.30
N HIS A 33 -6.48 16.17 -3.09
CA HIS A 33 -7.09 14.95 -2.61
C HIS A 33 -6.00 14.00 -2.10
N ALA A 34 -6.05 13.66 -0.82
CA ALA A 34 -5.15 12.68 -0.22
C ALA A 34 -5.74 11.28 -0.40
N SER A 35 -5.06 10.42 -1.13
CA SER A 35 -5.39 9.00 -1.24
C SER A 35 -4.52 8.22 -0.26
N TYR A 36 -5.11 7.83 0.86
CA TYR A 36 -4.40 7.11 1.92
C TYR A 36 -4.38 5.62 1.65
N VAL A 37 -3.20 5.06 1.73
CA VAL A 37 -2.99 3.62 1.54
C VAL A 37 -1.89 3.09 2.46
N TYR A 38 -2.07 1.88 2.94
CA TYR A 38 -1.00 1.07 3.50
C TYR A 38 -0.47 0.14 2.41
N CYS A 39 0.84 0.11 2.26
CA CYS A 39 1.53 -0.88 1.44
C CYS A 39 2.75 -1.38 2.20
N ASP A 40 2.93 -2.69 2.28
CA ASP A 40 4.22 -3.23 2.71
C ASP A 40 5.27 -3.14 1.59
N ALA A 41 6.53 -3.42 1.93
CA ALA A 41 7.64 -3.30 0.97
C ALA A 41 7.47 -4.24 -0.24
N GLN A 42 6.88 -5.42 -0.07
CA GLN A 42 6.62 -6.36 -1.16
C GLN A 42 5.52 -5.84 -2.08
N MET A 43 4.47 -5.24 -1.51
CA MET A 43 3.42 -4.64 -2.32
C MET A 43 3.93 -3.45 -3.12
N MET A 44 4.83 -2.64 -2.57
CA MET A 44 5.48 -1.56 -3.32
C MET A 44 6.24 -2.09 -4.54
N GLU A 45 6.94 -3.21 -4.41
CA GLU A 45 7.64 -3.85 -5.55
C GLU A 45 6.65 -4.42 -6.57
N ILE A 46 5.54 -5.00 -6.14
CA ILE A 46 4.48 -5.51 -7.02
C ILE A 46 3.81 -4.34 -7.78
N ALA A 47 3.51 -3.26 -7.09
CA ALA A 47 2.84 -2.08 -7.64
C ALA A 47 3.80 -1.07 -8.32
N LYS A 48 5.03 -1.45 -8.58
CA LYS A 48 6.10 -0.56 -9.08
C LYS A 48 5.75 0.21 -10.36
N ALA A 49 4.86 -0.33 -11.18
CA ALA A 49 4.38 0.36 -12.39
C ALA A 49 3.49 1.58 -12.07
N GLN A 50 2.85 1.61 -10.91
CA GLN A 50 1.94 2.66 -10.45
C GLN A 50 2.56 3.52 -9.33
N MET A 51 3.28 2.88 -8.42
CA MET A 51 3.89 3.51 -7.24
C MET A 51 5.32 2.97 -7.07
N ASN A 52 6.30 3.69 -7.58
CA ASN A 52 7.70 3.27 -7.52
C ASN A 52 8.42 3.99 -6.38
N LEU A 53 8.86 3.24 -5.38
CA LEU A 53 9.70 3.79 -4.31
C LEU A 53 11.08 4.16 -4.89
N LEU A 54 11.37 5.46 -4.96
CA LEU A 54 12.60 6.00 -5.52
C LEU A 54 13.72 6.05 -4.48
N GLU A 55 13.38 6.42 -3.25
CA GLU A 55 14.34 6.62 -2.17
C GLU A 55 13.73 6.26 -0.81
N GLY A 56 14.56 5.77 0.11
CA GLY A 56 14.17 5.47 1.47
C GLY A 56 13.50 4.12 1.67
N ARG A 57 12.53 4.06 2.57
CA ARG A 57 11.82 2.84 2.99
C ARG A 57 10.34 3.10 3.22
N VAL A 58 9.55 2.03 3.28
CA VAL A 58 8.15 2.09 3.74
C VAL A 58 8.07 2.53 5.21
N PRO A 59 6.97 3.19 5.63
CA PRO A 59 6.81 3.65 7.00
C PRO A 59 6.59 2.47 7.96
N GLU A 60 7.16 2.56 9.15
CA GLU A 60 7.03 1.57 10.23
C GLU A 60 6.28 2.13 11.44
N LYS A 61 6.48 3.43 11.75
CA LYS A 61 5.84 4.09 12.89
C LYS A 61 4.59 4.85 12.48
N ALA A 62 3.67 5.06 13.41
CA ALA A 62 2.40 5.74 13.16
C ALA A 62 2.54 7.17 12.62
N ASN A 63 3.65 7.84 12.90
CA ASN A 63 3.94 9.19 12.43
C ASN A 63 4.92 9.23 11.23
N GLU A 64 5.08 8.13 10.52
CA GLU A 64 5.93 8.04 9.33
C GLU A 64 5.08 7.92 8.07
N VAL A 65 5.56 8.50 6.96
CA VAL A 65 4.89 8.45 5.65
C VAL A 65 5.87 8.26 4.51
N VAL A 66 5.38 7.65 3.43
CA VAL A 66 5.94 7.77 2.08
C VAL A 66 5.01 8.66 1.27
N VAL A 67 5.58 9.61 0.57
CA VAL A 67 4.87 10.56 -0.30
C VAL A 67 5.59 10.69 -1.64
N SER A 68 4.91 11.24 -2.63
CA SER A 68 5.49 11.42 -3.95
C SER A 68 6.39 12.67 -4.06
N GLU A 69 7.25 12.69 -5.08
CA GLU A 69 7.99 13.89 -5.45
C GLU A 69 7.05 15.07 -5.79
N TYR A 70 5.90 14.78 -6.40
CA TYR A 70 4.87 15.78 -6.70
C TYR A 70 4.31 16.40 -5.41
N PHE A 71 3.94 15.59 -4.42
CA PHE A 71 3.48 16.09 -3.12
C PHE A 71 4.53 16.97 -2.46
N LEU A 72 5.78 16.51 -2.40
CA LEU A 72 6.87 17.24 -1.74
C LEU A 72 7.14 18.58 -2.40
N SER A 73 7.17 18.64 -3.73
CA SER A 73 7.45 19.88 -4.47
C SER A 73 6.30 20.88 -4.43
N THR A 74 5.06 20.40 -4.30
CA THR A 74 3.86 21.25 -4.39
C THR A 74 3.32 21.65 -3.02
N TYR A 75 3.26 20.71 -2.08
CA TYR A 75 2.62 20.86 -0.77
C TYR A 75 3.58 20.66 0.41
N GLY A 76 4.65 19.91 0.21
CA GLY A 76 5.58 19.48 1.26
C GLY A 76 6.81 20.39 1.45
N ASN A 77 6.82 21.63 0.90
CA ASN A 77 7.94 22.58 1.02
C ASN A 77 9.30 21.98 0.60
N ASN A 78 9.34 21.08 -0.37
CA ASN A 78 10.52 20.35 -0.82
C ASN A 78 11.24 19.58 0.32
N ALA A 79 10.47 19.06 1.29
CA ALA A 79 10.98 18.23 2.36
C ALA A 79 11.70 16.99 1.81
N LYS A 80 12.70 16.52 2.56
CA LYS A 80 13.52 15.34 2.24
C LYS A 80 13.26 14.23 3.24
N ILE A 81 13.83 13.07 2.99
CA ILE A 81 13.81 11.96 3.96
C ILE A 81 14.38 12.44 5.31
N GLY A 82 13.63 12.18 6.37
CA GLY A 82 13.91 12.62 7.73
C GLY A 82 13.28 13.96 8.12
N ASP A 83 12.84 14.77 7.15
CA ASP A 83 12.06 15.97 7.43
C ASP A 83 10.61 15.64 7.72
N THR A 84 9.86 16.61 8.21
CA THR A 84 8.42 16.47 8.45
C THR A 84 7.60 17.16 7.37
N VAL A 85 6.45 16.58 7.08
CA VAL A 85 5.37 17.19 6.30
C VAL A 85 4.11 17.22 7.14
N THR A 86 3.26 18.21 6.94
CA THR A 86 1.97 18.29 7.63
C THR A 86 0.88 17.69 6.75
N LEU A 87 0.15 16.71 7.30
CA LEU A 87 -1.11 16.25 6.74
C LEU A 87 -2.25 17.00 7.42
N ASP A 88 -3.25 17.40 6.66
CA ASP A 88 -4.31 18.31 7.10
C ASP A 88 -5.70 17.84 6.62
N THR A 89 -5.94 16.55 6.66
CA THR A 89 -7.24 15.94 6.37
C THR A 89 -7.98 15.54 7.64
N GLU A 90 -9.23 15.14 7.50
CA GLU A 90 -10.08 14.77 8.65
C GLU A 90 -9.52 13.57 9.43
N SER A 91 -9.10 12.52 8.73
CA SER A 91 -8.59 11.29 9.37
C SER A 91 -7.15 11.41 9.83
N PHE A 92 -6.32 12.17 9.13
CA PHE A 92 -4.89 12.30 9.41
C PHE A 92 -4.48 13.76 9.44
N HIS A 93 -4.26 14.26 10.65
CA HIS A 93 -3.93 15.66 10.89
C HIS A 93 -2.70 15.76 11.80
N GLY A 94 -1.70 16.51 11.36
CA GLY A 94 -0.46 16.73 12.12
C GLY A 94 0.81 16.51 11.31
N ASP A 95 1.94 16.42 12.00
CA ASP A 95 3.26 16.31 11.41
C ASP A 95 3.70 14.85 11.29
N TYR A 96 4.16 14.49 10.10
CA TYR A 96 4.62 13.14 9.74
C TYR A 96 6.03 13.19 9.20
N VAL A 97 6.87 12.24 9.59
CA VAL A 97 8.24 12.12 9.13
C VAL A 97 8.26 11.41 7.76
N VAL A 98 8.90 12.02 6.79
CA VAL A 98 9.10 11.42 5.46
C VAL A 98 10.16 10.33 5.56
N THR A 99 9.78 9.07 5.36
CA THR A 99 10.70 7.93 5.37
C THR A 99 11.02 7.39 3.99
N GLY A 100 10.23 7.74 3.00
CA GLY A 100 10.44 7.37 1.62
C GLY A 100 9.81 8.36 0.65
N ILE A 101 10.37 8.40 -0.54
CA ILE A 101 9.90 9.22 -1.66
C ILE A 101 9.56 8.28 -2.80
N MET A 102 8.39 8.43 -3.38
CA MET A 102 7.94 7.62 -4.51
C MET A 102 7.65 8.47 -5.74
N ASP A 103 7.73 7.83 -6.90
CA ASP A 103 7.08 8.30 -8.11
C ASP A 103 5.67 7.70 -8.17
N SER A 104 4.70 8.49 -8.55
CA SER A 104 3.30 8.08 -8.64
C SER A 104 2.66 8.59 -9.94
N VAL A 105 1.95 7.70 -10.61
CA VAL A 105 1.37 7.99 -11.92
C VAL A 105 0.13 8.88 -11.78
N ASN A 106 0.07 9.91 -12.64
CA ASN A 106 -1.09 10.81 -12.81
C ASN A 106 -1.50 11.67 -11.61
N GLU A 107 -0.68 11.81 -10.59
CA GLU A 107 -1.00 12.63 -9.41
C GLU A 107 -1.28 14.10 -9.78
N LYS A 108 -0.43 14.65 -10.63
CA LYS A 108 -0.53 16.05 -11.05
C LYS A 108 -1.82 16.35 -11.83
N GLU A 109 -2.21 15.46 -12.74
CA GLU A 109 -3.41 15.60 -13.56
C GLU A 109 -4.68 15.42 -12.73
N ALA A 110 -4.67 14.51 -11.78
CA ALA A 110 -5.80 14.22 -10.90
C ALA A 110 -5.90 15.15 -9.70
N ASN A 111 -4.83 15.89 -9.38
CA ASN A 111 -4.66 16.61 -8.11
C ASN A 111 -4.90 15.70 -6.89
N THR A 112 -4.49 14.44 -7.03
CA THR A 112 -4.60 13.42 -5.98
C THR A 112 -3.20 13.00 -5.58
N CYS A 113 -2.87 13.07 -4.30
CA CYS A 113 -1.59 12.67 -3.76
C CYS A 113 -1.74 11.35 -3.01
N ALA A 114 -1.04 10.32 -3.45
CA ALA A 114 -0.97 9.07 -2.72
C ALA A 114 -0.06 9.23 -1.50
N ILE A 115 -0.56 8.83 -0.34
CA ILE A 115 0.15 8.89 0.94
C ILE A 115 0.15 7.51 1.55
N ILE A 116 1.34 6.92 1.67
CA ILE A 116 1.50 5.61 2.26
C ILE A 116 1.75 5.77 3.75
N LEU A 117 0.87 5.16 4.53
CA LEU A 117 0.92 5.10 5.98
C LEU A 117 1.50 3.77 6.46
N SER A 118 1.99 3.75 7.69
CA SER A 118 2.40 2.50 8.35
C SER A 118 1.19 1.67 8.80
N ASN A 119 1.42 0.37 9.01
CA ASN A 119 0.42 -0.47 9.67
C ASN A 119 0.06 0.06 11.07
N ALA A 120 1.03 0.62 11.80
CA ALA A 120 0.78 1.24 13.11
C ALA A 120 -0.20 2.42 13.02
N ALA A 121 -0.04 3.32 12.03
CA ALA A 121 -0.98 4.41 11.80
C ALA A 121 -2.37 3.90 11.45
N LEU A 122 -2.45 2.87 10.61
CA LEU A 122 -3.69 2.25 10.18
C LEU A 122 -4.46 1.65 11.36
N THR A 123 -3.81 0.86 12.21
CA THR A 123 -4.45 0.20 13.35
C THR A 123 -4.89 1.16 14.46
N GLU A 124 -4.27 2.33 14.57
CA GLU A 124 -4.66 3.40 15.48
C GLU A 124 -5.86 4.22 14.95
N TRP A 125 -6.14 4.15 13.66
CA TRP A 125 -7.23 4.89 13.03
C TRP A 125 -8.60 4.31 13.39
N LYS A 126 -9.55 5.16 13.81
CA LYS A 126 -10.88 4.73 14.26
C LYS A 126 -11.73 4.08 13.17
N GLY A 127 -11.44 4.35 11.91
CA GLY A 127 -12.13 3.77 10.74
C GLY A 127 -11.55 2.43 10.29
N PHE A 128 -10.56 1.90 11.01
CA PHE A 128 -9.91 0.66 10.62
C PHE A 128 -10.86 -0.56 10.71
N ASP A 129 -10.94 -1.29 9.59
CA ASP A 129 -11.64 -2.56 9.49
C ASP A 129 -10.65 -3.64 9.01
N PRO A 130 -10.28 -4.60 9.85
CA PRO A 130 -9.36 -5.68 9.47
C PRO A 130 -9.76 -6.43 8.21
N ALA A 131 -11.05 -6.52 7.90
CA ALA A 131 -11.55 -7.17 6.68
C ALA A 131 -11.20 -6.39 5.40
N GLY A 132 -10.75 -5.14 5.53
CA GLY A 132 -10.29 -4.31 4.42
C GLY A 132 -8.89 -4.65 3.89
N TYR A 133 -8.09 -5.43 4.62
CA TYR A 133 -6.79 -5.89 4.12
C TYR A 133 -6.93 -6.72 2.86
N ARG A 134 -5.98 -6.50 1.96
CA ARG A 134 -5.84 -7.27 0.70
C ARG A 134 -4.42 -7.81 0.61
N ALA A 135 -4.30 -8.99 0.04
CA ALA A 135 -3.02 -9.55 -0.35
C ALA A 135 -2.95 -9.66 -1.87
N TYR A 136 -1.79 -9.30 -2.41
CA TYR A 136 -1.41 -9.63 -3.78
C TYR A 136 -0.37 -10.72 -3.74
N ALA A 137 -0.61 -11.79 -4.47
CA ALA A 137 0.32 -12.90 -4.57
C ALA A 137 0.66 -13.19 -6.03
N HIS A 138 1.96 -13.36 -6.30
CA HIS A 138 2.46 -13.83 -7.58
C HIS A 138 2.91 -15.28 -7.44
N PHE A 139 2.39 -16.15 -8.30
CA PHE A 139 2.85 -17.53 -8.38
C PHE A 139 4.26 -17.60 -8.96
N LYS A 140 5.05 -18.55 -8.45
CA LYS A 140 6.27 -18.97 -9.13
C LYS A 140 5.93 -19.52 -10.50
N ASN A 141 6.70 -19.12 -11.52
CA ASN A 141 6.49 -19.54 -12.91
C ASN A 141 5.07 -19.26 -13.45
N SER A 142 4.47 -18.13 -13.06
CA SER A 142 3.13 -17.73 -13.48
C SER A 142 2.94 -17.70 -15.01
N ASP A 143 4.00 -17.41 -15.76
CA ASP A 143 4.08 -17.47 -17.22
C ASP A 143 3.96 -18.89 -17.82
N GLN A 144 4.19 -19.91 -17.01
CA GLN A 144 4.09 -21.34 -17.38
C GLN A 144 2.83 -22.01 -16.84
N LEU A 145 2.14 -21.36 -15.91
CA LEU A 145 0.91 -21.85 -15.30
C LEU A 145 -0.31 -21.32 -16.06
N GLY A 146 -1.19 -22.22 -16.49
CA GLY A 146 -2.47 -21.82 -17.02
C GLY A 146 -3.40 -21.26 -15.95
N GLU A 147 -4.32 -20.36 -16.33
CA GLU A 147 -5.28 -19.72 -15.43
C GLU A 147 -6.11 -20.73 -14.62
N GLU A 148 -6.51 -21.86 -15.22
CA GLU A 148 -7.26 -22.92 -14.54
C GLU A 148 -6.46 -23.55 -13.39
N LEU A 149 -5.16 -23.77 -13.61
CA LEU A 149 -4.29 -24.36 -12.59
C LEU A 149 -4.03 -23.38 -11.45
N MET A 150 -3.78 -22.11 -11.75
CA MET A 150 -3.64 -21.05 -10.73
C MET A 150 -4.93 -20.91 -9.92
N THR A 151 -6.08 -20.94 -10.57
CA THR A 151 -7.39 -20.87 -9.89
C THR A 151 -7.61 -22.07 -8.98
N SER A 152 -7.20 -23.28 -9.38
CA SER A 152 -7.28 -24.48 -8.56
C SER A 152 -6.42 -24.37 -7.31
N TYR A 153 -5.16 -23.96 -7.45
CA TYR A 153 -4.26 -23.72 -6.31
C TYR A 153 -4.80 -22.65 -5.34
N CYS A 154 -5.32 -21.56 -5.88
CA CYS A 154 -5.93 -20.52 -5.04
C CYS A 154 -7.12 -21.05 -4.23
N ARG A 155 -7.94 -21.92 -4.82
CA ARG A 155 -9.07 -22.55 -4.13
C ARG A 155 -8.59 -23.47 -3.03
N GLU A 156 -7.64 -24.35 -3.31
CA GLU A 156 -7.06 -25.27 -2.34
C GLU A 156 -6.48 -24.53 -1.14
N ILE A 157 -5.69 -23.45 -1.40
CA ILE A 157 -5.09 -22.62 -0.36
C ILE A 157 -6.20 -21.90 0.45
N ALA A 158 -7.22 -21.35 -0.20
CA ALA A 158 -8.32 -20.68 0.48
C ALA A 158 -9.09 -21.63 1.40
N GLU A 159 -9.33 -22.87 0.98
CA GLU A 159 -10.00 -23.91 1.77
C GLU A 159 -9.11 -24.37 2.94
N GLU A 160 -7.83 -24.65 2.69
CA GLU A 160 -6.90 -25.14 3.71
C GLU A 160 -6.67 -24.12 4.83
N TYR A 161 -6.50 -22.86 4.48
CA TYR A 161 -6.21 -21.79 5.45
C TYR A 161 -7.43 -20.94 5.83
N GLN A 162 -8.64 -21.33 5.39
CA GLN A 162 -9.91 -20.63 5.65
C GLN A 162 -9.89 -19.15 5.23
N LEU A 163 -9.27 -18.87 4.09
CA LEU A 163 -9.15 -17.54 3.51
C LEU A 163 -10.34 -17.24 2.58
N PRO A 164 -10.67 -15.97 2.37
CA PRO A 164 -11.60 -15.58 1.32
C PRO A 164 -11.13 -16.06 -0.06
N MET A 165 -12.07 -16.43 -0.92
CA MET A 165 -11.75 -16.82 -2.29
C MET A 165 -11.05 -15.68 -3.03
N PRO A 166 -9.87 -15.94 -3.62
CA PRO A 166 -9.12 -14.93 -4.34
C PRO A 166 -9.81 -14.54 -5.65
N LYS A 167 -9.54 -13.30 -6.09
CA LYS A 167 -9.89 -12.84 -7.43
C LYS A 167 -8.64 -12.90 -8.30
N MET A 168 -8.75 -13.57 -9.43
CA MET A 168 -7.69 -13.55 -10.43
C MET A 168 -7.72 -12.19 -11.16
N ASN A 169 -6.57 -11.55 -11.25
CA ASN A 169 -6.41 -10.39 -12.13
C ASN A 169 -5.99 -10.90 -13.51
N SER A 170 -6.87 -10.75 -14.47
CA SER A 170 -6.62 -11.03 -15.89
C SER A 170 -5.78 -9.93 -16.53
#